data_b12d643c25e42f8a47c364ad7a3bd1da
#
_entry.id   b12d643c25e42f8a47c364ad7a3bd1da
#
_cell.length_a   1.000
_cell.length_b   1.000
_cell.length_c   1.000
_cell.angle_alpha   90.00
_cell.angle_beta   90.00
_cell.angle_gamma   90.00
#
_symmetry.space_group_name_H-M   'P 1'
#
loop_
_entity.id
_entity.type
_entity.pdbx_description
1 polymer ?
#
loop_
_entity_poly.entity_id
_entity_poly.type
_entity_poly.pdbx_seq_one_letter_code
_entity_poly.pdbx_strand_id
1 'polypeptide(L)'
;MSKWTKIAALEEIPKLGSRVVRSAKGDIAVFRTEDDSVFALLDKCPHKGGPLSQGIVYGEKVACPLHSWKINLVDGNAEEPDEGHTACFAVKVENGTVFLEL
;
A
#
# COMPACT_ATOMS: atom_id res chain seq x y z
N MET A 1 19.51 5.18 -9.66
CA MET A 1 19.30 3.78 -10.04
C MET A 1 18.23 3.14 -9.18
N SER A 2 17.34 2.44 -9.84
CA SER A 2 16.31 1.69 -9.14
C SER A 2 16.95 0.48 -8.44
N LYS A 3 16.51 0.22 -7.24
CA LYS A 3 16.99 -0.92 -6.49
C LYS A 3 15.82 -1.75 -6.01
N TRP A 4 15.64 -2.92 -6.60
CA TRP A 4 14.58 -3.84 -6.22
C TRP A 4 14.99 -4.64 -4.99
N THR A 5 14.19 -4.56 -3.95
CA THR A 5 14.46 -5.25 -2.69
C THR A 5 13.36 -6.26 -2.44
N LYS A 6 13.75 -7.51 -2.23
CA LYS A 6 12.81 -8.56 -1.85
C LYS A 6 12.25 -8.26 -0.46
N ILE A 7 10.94 -8.28 -0.32
CA ILE A 7 10.30 -7.97 0.96
C ILE A 7 9.52 -9.13 1.56
N ALA A 8 8.88 -9.95 0.74
CA ALA A 8 8.03 -11.04 1.24
C ALA A 8 7.61 -11.95 0.09
N ALA A 9 7.11 -13.13 0.43
CA ALA A 9 6.38 -13.94 -0.51
C ALA A 9 4.95 -13.38 -0.62
N LEU A 10 4.34 -13.51 -1.79
CA LEU A 10 2.98 -13.01 -2.01
C LEU A 10 1.99 -13.58 -0.99
N GLU A 11 2.11 -14.86 -0.70
CA GLU A 11 1.22 -15.54 0.25
C GLU A 11 1.41 -15.10 1.70
N GLU A 12 2.48 -14.37 1.99
CA GLU A 12 2.69 -13.79 3.33
C GLU A 12 1.89 -12.50 3.52
N ILE A 13 1.32 -11.96 2.44
CA ILE A 13 0.45 -10.81 2.51
C ILE A 13 -0.99 -11.31 2.44
N PRO A 14 -1.82 -11.05 3.45
CA PRO A 14 -3.22 -11.51 3.41
C PRO A 14 -3.96 -10.95 2.20
N LYS A 15 -4.80 -11.77 1.57
CA LYS A 15 -5.65 -11.29 0.49
C LYS A 15 -6.62 -10.25 1.06
N LEU A 16 -6.79 -9.13 0.35
CA LEU A 16 -7.55 -7.97 0.82
C LEU A 16 -6.99 -7.40 2.12
N GLY A 17 -5.69 -7.56 2.32
CA GLY A 17 -4.98 -7.08 3.49
C GLY A 17 -3.66 -6.45 3.13
N SER A 18 -2.77 -6.37 4.12
CA SER A 18 -1.50 -5.68 3.95
C SER A 18 -0.42 -6.25 4.85
N ARG A 19 0.81 -5.84 4.55
CA ARG A 19 1.98 -6.09 5.38
C ARG A 19 2.79 -4.80 5.45
N VAL A 20 3.27 -4.46 6.63
CA VAL A 20 4.09 -3.25 6.81
C VAL A 20 5.56 -3.61 6.68
N VAL A 21 6.27 -2.82 5.89
CA VAL A 21 7.71 -2.95 5.69
C VAL A 21 8.37 -1.67 6.18
N ARG A 22 9.34 -1.79 7.06
CA ARG A 22 10.08 -0.63 7.54
C ARG A 22 11.20 -0.27 6.58
N SER A 23 11.34 1.02 6.30
CA SER A 23 12.38 1.50 5.41
C SER A 23 12.94 2.82 5.90
N ALA A 24 14.03 3.26 5.27
CA ALA A 24 14.60 4.58 5.56
C ALA A 24 13.65 5.71 5.19
N LYS A 25 12.68 5.44 4.33
CA LYS A 25 11.68 6.42 3.90
C LYS A 25 10.43 6.40 4.78
N GLY A 26 10.41 5.58 5.82
CA GLY A 26 9.28 5.39 6.70
C GLY A 26 8.65 4.00 6.53
N ASP A 27 7.57 3.75 7.23
CA ASP A 27 6.86 2.49 7.11
C ASP A 27 6.07 2.47 5.80
N ILE A 28 6.19 1.38 5.07
CA ILE A 28 5.50 1.19 3.80
C ILE A 28 4.47 0.08 3.96
N ALA A 29 3.22 0.39 3.62
CA ALA A 29 2.15 -0.60 3.62
C ALA A 29 2.09 -1.25 2.24
N VAL A 30 2.21 -2.57 2.21
CA VAL A 30 2.14 -3.34 0.97
C VAL A 30 0.81 -4.06 0.98
N PHE A 31 -0.06 -3.73 0.02
CA PHE A 31 -1.42 -4.24 -0.05
C PHE A 31 -1.57 -5.31 -1.11
N ARG A 32 -2.43 -6.27 -0.84
CA ARG A 32 -2.77 -7.32 -1.80
C ARG A 32 -4.26 -7.27 -2.06
N THR A 33 -4.64 -7.15 -3.32
CA THR A 33 -6.04 -7.11 -3.72
C THR A 33 -6.59 -8.53 -3.90
N GLU A 34 -7.91 -8.61 -4.17
CA GLU A 34 -8.56 -9.90 -4.35
C GLU A 34 -8.01 -10.68 -5.56
N ASP A 35 -7.58 -9.98 -6.59
CA ASP A 35 -7.02 -10.61 -7.80
C ASP A 35 -5.49 -10.77 -7.74
N ASP A 36 -4.91 -10.65 -6.54
CA ASP A 36 -3.47 -10.81 -6.29
C ASP A 36 -2.60 -9.71 -6.87
N SER A 37 -3.18 -8.56 -7.20
CA SER A 37 -2.40 -7.36 -7.52
C SER A 37 -1.80 -6.81 -6.23
N VAL A 38 -0.59 -6.27 -6.32
CA VAL A 38 0.12 -5.74 -5.15
C VAL A 38 0.46 -4.28 -5.37
N PHE A 39 0.21 -3.48 -4.34
CA PHE A 39 0.50 -2.05 -4.37
C PHE A 39 1.20 -1.65 -3.07
N ALA A 40 2.00 -0.61 -3.12
CA ALA A 40 2.72 -0.13 -1.95
C ALA A 40 2.55 1.37 -1.78
N LEU A 41 2.14 1.78 -0.60
CA LEU A 41 1.97 3.19 -0.23
C LEU A 41 2.72 3.45 1.07
N LEU A 42 3.11 4.70 1.29
CA LEU A 42 3.58 5.10 2.60
C LEU A 42 2.43 4.83 3.60
N ASP A 43 2.75 4.19 4.72
CA ASP A 43 1.71 3.78 5.69
C ASP A 43 1.25 4.96 6.53
N LYS A 44 0.71 5.95 5.84
CA LYS A 44 0.30 7.20 6.46
C LYS A 44 -0.82 7.84 5.66
N CYS A 45 -1.99 7.91 6.27
CA CYS A 45 -3.14 8.56 5.62
C CYS A 45 -2.86 10.06 5.43
N PRO A 46 -3.10 10.61 4.23
CA PRO A 46 -2.85 12.04 4.00
C PRO A 46 -3.74 12.95 4.85
N HIS A 47 -4.82 12.43 5.41
CA HIS A 47 -5.72 13.22 6.24
C HIS A 47 -5.17 13.46 7.65
N LYS A 48 -4.96 12.38 8.41
CA LYS A 48 -4.55 12.49 9.82
C LYS A 48 -3.32 11.65 10.16
N GLY A 49 -2.66 11.09 9.16
CA GLY A 49 -1.49 10.26 9.40
C GLY A 49 -1.80 8.88 9.98
N GLY A 50 -3.05 8.43 9.91
CA GLY A 50 -3.41 7.10 10.38
C GLY A 50 -2.79 6.00 9.56
N PRO A 51 -2.60 4.81 10.13
CA PRO A 51 -1.94 3.70 9.43
C PRO A 51 -2.86 3.08 8.38
N LEU A 52 -2.56 3.33 7.10
CA LEU A 52 -3.36 2.78 5.99
C LEU A 52 -3.35 1.25 5.99
N SER A 53 -2.27 0.64 6.52
CA SER A 53 -2.18 -0.82 6.63
C SER A 53 -3.29 -1.43 7.47
N GLN A 54 -3.93 -0.66 8.32
CA GLN A 54 -5.05 -1.13 9.15
C GLN A 54 -6.40 -0.85 8.53
N GLY A 55 -6.42 -0.28 7.34
CA GLY A 55 -7.65 0.02 6.62
C GLY A 55 -8.22 -1.19 5.91
N ILE A 56 -9.37 -0.99 5.29
CA ILE A 56 -10.08 -2.03 4.56
C ILE A 56 -9.74 -1.91 3.07
N VAL A 57 -9.19 -2.99 2.49
CA VAL A 57 -8.86 -3.04 1.06
C VAL A 57 -10.06 -3.55 0.29
N TYR A 58 -10.43 -2.85 -0.77
CA TYR A 58 -11.48 -3.29 -1.67
C TYR A 58 -11.18 -2.75 -3.07
N GLY A 59 -11.32 -3.61 -4.10
CA GLY A 59 -10.89 -3.23 -5.44
C GLY A 59 -9.43 -2.80 -5.41
N GLU A 60 -9.14 -1.63 -5.95
CA GLU A 60 -7.79 -1.04 -5.94
C GLU A 60 -7.73 0.17 -5.00
N LYS A 61 -8.43 0.09 -3.88
CA LYS A 61 -8.53 1.18 -2.90
C LYS A 61 -8.40 0.65 -1.49
N VAL A 62 -8.04 1.56 -0.57
CA VAL A 62 -8.05 1.28 0.86
C VAL A 62 -8.80 2.38 1.58
N ALA A 63 -9.70 1.98 2.50
CA ALA A 63 -10.39 2.93 3.35
C ALA A 63 -9.58 3.13 4.62
N CYS A 64 -9.17 4.38 4.88
CA CYS A 64 -8.41 4.71 6.08
C CYS A 64 -9.22 4.38 7.33
N PRO A 65 -8.61 3.78 8.37
CA PRO A 65 -9.34 3.47 9.60
C PRO A 65 -9.83 4.70 10.36
N LEU A 66 -9.25 5.88 10.06
CA LEU A 66 -9.70 7.14 10.64
C LEU A 66 -10.56 7.85 9.61
N HIS A 67 -11.82 8.05 9.87
CA HIS A 67 -12.74 8.81 9.03
C HIS A 67 -13.04 8.20 7.65
N SER A 68 -12.65 6.97 7.40
CA SER A 68 -12.99 6.23 6.18
C SER A 68 -12.63 6.92 4.86
N TRP A 69 -11.54 7.70 4.85
CA TRP A 69 -11.03 8.27 3.62
C TRP A 69 -10.62 7.14 2.68
N LYS A 70 -11.03 7.25 1.43
CA LYS A 70 -10.72 6.25 0.41
C LYS A 70 -9.48 6.69 -0.36
N ILE A 71 -8.46 5.87 -0.31
CA ILE A 71 -7.17 6.16 -0.96
C ILE A 71 -6.98 5.18 -2.11
N ASN A 72 -6.64 5.72 -3.27
CA ASN A 72 -6.39 4.92 -4.46
C ASN A 72 -5.03 4.23 -4.34
N LEU A 73 -5.00 2.91 -4.42
CA LEU A 73 -3.76 2.16 -4.28
C LEU A 73 -2.80 2.38 -5.45
N VAL A 74 -3.34 2.70 -6.62
CA VAL A 74 -2.53 2.87 -7.83
C VAL A 74 -1.65 4.11 -7.75
N ASP A 75 -2.15 5.22 -7.21
CA ASP A 75 -1.43 6.49 -7.22
C ASP A 75 -1.31 7.17 -5.85
N GLY A 76 -1.95 6.64 -4.83
CA GLY A 76 -1.89 7.22 -3.49
C GLY A 76 -2.77 8.43 -3.27
N ASN A 77 -3.60 8.80 -4.23
CA ASN A 77 -4.47 9.96 -4.12
C ASN A 77 -5.76 9.64 -3.37
N ALA A 78 -6.21 10.59 -2.55
CA ALA A 78 -7.51 10.47 -1.92
C ALA A 78 -8.61 10.59 -2.98
N GLU A 79 -9.69 9.84 -2.80
CA GLU A 79 -10.84 9.90 -3.69
C GLU A 79 -11.67 11.16 -3.41
N GLU A 80 -12.18 11.78 -4.44
CA GLU A 80 -13.03 12.97 -4.29
C GLU A 80 -14.27 12.64 -3.43
N PRO A 81 -14.76 13.57 -2.62
CA PRO A 81 -14.35 14.99 -2.54
C PRO A 81 -13.15 15.25 -1.64
N ASP A 82 -12.55 14.23 -1.06
CA ASP A 82 -11.39 14.40 -0.20
C ASP A 82 -10.16 14.76 -1.03
N GLU A 83 -9.26 15.52 -0.43
CA GLU A 83 -8.05 15.95 -1.09
C GLU A 83 -6.84 15.52 -0.28
N GLY A 84 -5.85 14.98 -0.96
CA GLY A 84 -4.63 14.58 -0.31
C GLY A 84 -3.93 13.48 -1.10
N HIS A 85 -2.70 13.21 -0.70
CA HIS A 85 -1.83 12.30 -1.42
C HIS A 85 -0.83 11.68 -0.46
N THR A 86 -0.62 10.38 -0.59
CA THR A 86 0.46 9.69 0.11
C THR A 86 1.42 9.11 -0.94
N ALA A 87 2.70 8.96 -0.57
CA ALA A 87 3.69 8.46 -1.50
C ALA A 87 3.37 7.02 -1.88
N CYS A 88 3.52 6.70 -3.17
CA CYS A 88 3.41 5.33 -3.65
C CYS A 88 4.78 4.85 -4.13
N PHE A 89 4.99 3.53 -4.08
CA PHE A 89 6.26 2.91 -4.42
C PHE A 89 6.02 1.85 -5.48
N ALA A 90 6.99 1.69 -6.39
CA ALA A 90 6.89 0.67 -7.43
C ALA A 90 7.02 -0.72 -6.80
N VAL A 91 6.19 -1.63 -7.27
CA VAL A 91 6.14 -3.02 -6.79
C VAL A 91 6.18 -3.95 -8.00
N LYS A 92 6.86 -5.07 -7.85
CA LYS A 92 6.74 -6.15 -8.83
C LYS A 92 6.62 -7.48 -8.10
N VAL A 93 5.96 -8.43 -8.75
CA VAL A 93 5.83 -9.79 -8.24
C VAL A 93 6.43 -10.73 -9.27
N GLU A 94 7.40 -11.53 -8.86
CA GLU A 94 8.04 -12.52 -9.73
C GLU A 94 8.09 -13.85 -9.00
N ASN A 95 7.54 -14.88 -9.64
CA ASN A 95 7.54 -16.25 -9.08
C ASN A 95 7.01 -16.30 -7.64
N GLY A 96 5.95 -15.53 -7.37
CA GLY A 96 5.34 -15.49 -6.04
C GLY A 96 6.13 -14.71 -5.01
N THR A 97 7.14 -13.94 -5.43
CA THR A 97 7.94 -13.10 -4.54
C THR A 97 7.69 -11.64 -4.84
N VAL A 98 7.49 -10.84 -3.79
CA VAL A 98 7.19 -9.42 -3.89
C VAL A 98 8.45 -8.60 -3.68
N PHE A 99 8.69 -7.65 -4.59
CA PHE A 99 9.84 -6.73 -4.53
C PHE A 99 9.35 -5.29 -4.53
N LEU A 100 10.02 -4.46 -3.76
CA LEU A 100 9.80 -3.01 -3.74
C LEU A 100 11.02 -2.29 -4.33
N GLU A 101 10.76 -1.24 -5.06
CA GLU A 101 11.79 -0.33 -5.50
C GLU A 101 12.00 0.73 -4.40
N LEU A 102 13.12 0.66 -3.74
CA LEU A 102 13.45 1.55 -2.63
C LEU A 102 14.67 2.41 -2.93
#